data_8579714a7b5b85c2e3e565bde673ffba
#
_entry.id   8579714a7b5b85c2e3e565bde673ffba
#
_cell.length_a   1.000
_cell.length_b   1.000
_cell.length_c   1.000
_cell.angle_alpha   90.00
_cell.angle_beta   90.00
_cell.angle_gamma   90.00
#
_symmetry.space_group_name_H-M   'P 1'
#
loop_
_entity.id
_entity.type
_entity.pdbx_description
1 polymer ?
#
loop_
_entity_poly.entity_id
_entity_poly.type
_entity_poly.pdbx_seq_one_letter_code
_entity_poly.pdbx_strand_id
1 'polypeptide(L)'
;MRQMVTGSAPIDKQVIDFLKICFSCPILEGYALTETSASGTLMVPEDRVTGHVGGPVEAIKLRVKSLPEMEYLVTDKPYPRGEVLLKGPAIFSGYYKMPGKTSDAFDHDGWFMTGDVVQVYPNGSIKIIDRSKNIFKLS
;
A
#
# COMPACT_ATOMS: atom_id res chain seq x y z
N MET A 1 -21.58 3.07 -16.70
CA MET A 1 -20.19 3.31 -16.20
C MET A 1 -19.44 1.99 -16.31
N ARG A 2 -18.15 1.97 -16.77
CA ARG A 2 -17.44 0.70 -16.96
C ARG A 2 -16.75 0.21 -15.69
N GLN A 3 -16.17 1.10 -14.91
CA GLN A 3 -15.54 0.82 -13.62
C GLN A 3 -15.38 2.11 -12.81
N MET A 4 -15.17 1.98 -11.51
CA MET A 4 -14.83 3.07 -10.59
C MET A 4 -13.54 2.70 -9.87
N VAL A 5 -12.78 3.71 -9.45
CA VAL A 5 -11.55 3.53 -8.64
C VAL A 5 -11.68 4.39 -7.38
N THR A 6 -11.28 3.83 -6.25
CA THR A 6 -11.19 4.53 -4.97
C THR A 6 -9.79 4.37 -4.38
N GLY A 7 -9.36 5.33 -3.58
CA GLY A 7 -8.04 5.34 -2.94
C GLY A 7 -7.88 6.52 -1.99
N SER A 8 -6.67 6.81 -1.57
CA SER A 8 -6.27 7.88 -0.63
C SER A 8 -6.64 7.64 0.83
N ALA A 9 -7.71 6.94 1.14
CA ALA A 9 -8.11 6.58 2.50
C ALA A 9 -8.73 5.18 2.50
N PRO A 10 -8.58 4.42 3.59
CA PRO A 10 -9.28 3.15 3.74
C PRO A 10 -10.79 3.34 3.63
N ILE A 11 -11.44 2.45 2.90
CA ILE A 11 -12.90 2.40 2.80
C ILE A 11 -13.38 1.07 3.40
N ASP A 12 -14.50 1.12 4.11
CA ASP A 12 -15.08 -0.09 4.69
C ASP A 12 -15.53 -1.06 3.58
N LYS A 13 -15.19 -2.35 3.78
CA LYS A 13 -15.54 -3.41 2.83
C LYS A 13 -17.04 -3.45 2.51
N GLN A 14 -17.90 -3.28 3.52
CA GLN A 14 -19.35 -3.32 3.33
C GLN A 14 -19.83 -2.15 2.46
N VAL A 15 -19.18 -0.98 2.59
CA VAL A 15 -19.47 0.18 1.75
C VAL A 15 -19.10 -0.10 0.29
N ILE A 16 -17.92 -0.68 0.02
CA ILE A 16 -17.52 -1.05 -1.35
C ILE A 16 -18.53 -2.08 -1.92
N ASP A 17 -18.85 -3.12 -1.17
CA ASP A 17 -19.77 -4.17 -1.61
C ASP A 17 -21.16 -3.60 -1.92
N PHE A 18 -21.67 -2.69 -1.09
CA PHE A 18 -22.92 -1.97 -1.33
C PHE A 18 -22.87 -1.11 -2.61
N LEU A 19 -21.79 -0.33 -2.78
CA LEU A 19 -21.62 0.53 -3.95
C LEU A 19 -21.50 -0.27 -5.26
N LYS A 20 -20.82 -1.43 -5.24
CA LYS A 20 -20.75 -2.35 -6.40
C LYS A 20 -22.15 -2.75 -6.86
N ILE A 21 -23.05 -3.02 -5.93
CA ILE A 21 -24.44 -3.37 -6.24
C ILE A 21 -25.18 -2.13 -6.79
N CYS A 22 -25.11 -0.99 -6.11
CA CYS A 22 -25.82 0.22 -6.50
C CYS A 22 -25.44 0.70 -7.90
N PHE A 23 -24.15 0.66 -8.24
CA PHE A 23 -23.66 1.15 -9.53
C PHE A 23 -23.55 0.07 -10.60
N SER A 24 -23.79 -1.20 -10.25
CA SER A 24 -23.65 -2.36 -11.14
C SER A 24 -22.35 -2.32 -11.94
N CYS A 25 -21.25 -1.96 -11.30
CA CYS A 25 -19.91 -1.92 -11.92
C CYS A 25 -18.80 -2.31 -10.94
N PRO A 26 -17.65 -2.80 -11.43
CA PRO A 26 -16.48 -3.02 -10.59
C PRO A 26 -16.04 -1.71 -9.92
N ILE A 27 -15.74 -1.79 -8.60
CA ILE A 27 -15.09 -0.73 -7.85
C ILE A 27 -13.75 -1.27 -7.38
N LEU A 28 -12.67 -0.65 -7.84
CA LEU A 28 -11.30 -1.05 -7.59
C LEU A 28 -10.72 -0.18 -6.49
N GLU A 29 -10.14 -0.80 -5.48
CA GLU A 29 -9.41 -0.08 -4.44
C GLU A 29 -7.91 -0.10 -4.78
N GLY A 30 -7.24 1.05 -4.65
CA GLY A 30 -5.81 1.19 -4.89
C GLY A 30 -5.12 1.90 -3.73
N TYR A 31 -3.82 1.65 -3.62
CA TYR A 31 -2.94 2.32 -2.67
C TYR A 31 -1.80 2.99 -3.41
N ALA A 32 -1.59 4.25 -3.10
CA ALA A 32 -0.50 5.05 -3.62
C ALA A 32 -0.21 6.23 -2.70
N LEU A 33 0.92 6.88 -2.93
CA LEU A 33 1.38 8.05 -2.19
C LEU A 33 1.75 9.16 -3.18
N THR A 34 1.87 10.39 -2.69
CA THR A 34 2.41 11.53 -3.47
C THR A 34 3.82 11.21 -3.95
N GLU A 35 4.63 10.59 -3.09
CA GLU A 35 6.00 10.16 -3.33
C GLU A 35 6.13 9.06 -4.39
N THR A 36 5.03 8.44 -4.77
CA THR A 36 4.98 7.40 -5.81
C THR A 36 4.25 7.86 -7.06
N SER A 37 3.99 9.17 -7.21
CA SER A 37 3.23 9.75 -8.33
C SER A 37 1.89 9.04 -8.58
N ALA A 38 1.16 8.74 -7.50
CA ALA A 38 -0.09 7.98 -7.49
C ALA A 38 0.04 6.55 -8.07
N SER A 39 1.24 5.98 -8.11
CA SER A 39 1.48 4.61 -8.54
C SER A 39 1.90 3.74 -7.36
N GLY A 40 1.25 2.61 -7.17
CA GLY A 40 1.51 1.71 -6.04
C GLY A 40 0.89 0.35 -6.30
N THR A 41 -0.28 0.11 -5.74
CA THR A 41 -1.04 -1.12 -5.97
C THR A 41 -2.46 -0.81 -6.43
N LEU A 42 -3.08 -1.74 -7.13
CA LEU A 42 -4.45 -1.61 -7.61
C LEU A 42 -5.11 -2.99 -7.71
N MET A 43 -6.38 -3.07 -7.32
CA MET A 43 -7.23 -4.23 -7.60
C MET A 43 -7.43 -4.39 -9.11
N VAL A 44 -7.69 -5.61 -9.55
CA VAL A 44 -8.10 -5.89 -10.92
C VAL A 44 -9.63 -6.02 -11.01
N PRO A 45 -10.24 -5.74 -12.17
CA PRO A 45 -11.71 -5.80 -12.31
C PRO A 45 -12.33 -7.15 -11.99
N GLU A 46 -11.56 -8.22 -12.13
CA GLU A 46 -11.94 -9.61 -11.85
C GLU A 46 -11.92 -9.96 -10.36
N ASP A 47 -11.35 -9.09 -9.51
CA ASP A 47 -11.32 -9.30 -8.05
C ASP A 47 -12.74 -9.29 -7.47
N ARG A 48 -13.16 -10.44 -6.98
CA ARG A 48 -14.46 -10.62 -6.31
C ARG A 48 -14.40 -10.36 -4.81
N VAL A 49 -13.20 -10.40 -4.25
CA VAL A 49 -12.95 -10.16 -2.82
C VAL A 49 -12.58 -8.69 -2.63
N THR A 50 -13.15 -8.05 -1.62
CA THR A 50 -12.85 -6.66 -1.23
C THR A 50 -12.10 -6.61 0.10
N GLY A 51 -11.60 -5.44 0.47
CA GLY A 51 -10.84 -5.23 1.72
C GLY A 51 -9.34 -5.46 1.56
N HIS A 52 -8.85 -5.32 0.35
CA HIS A 52 -7.43 -5.23 0.00
C HIS A 52 -7.23 -4.18 -1.10
N VAL A 53 -6.00 -3.75 -1.31
CA VAL A 53 -5.66 -2.71 -2.30
C VAL A 53 -4.97 -3.26 -3.55
N GLY A 54 -5.17 -4.54 -3.82
CA GLY A 54 -4.59 -5.23 -4.98
C GLY A 54 -3.10 -5.52 -4.86
N GLY A 55 -2.50 -5.88 -5.98
CA GLY A 55 -1.06 -6.11 -6.16
C GLY A 55 -0.35 -4.91 -6.78
N PRO A 56 0.99 -4.92 -6.86
CA PRO A 56 1.76 -3.83 -7.44
C PRO A 56 1.40 -3.62 -8.92
N VAL A 57 1.29 -2.34 -9.32
CA VAL A 57 1.14 -1.99 -10.72
C VAL A 57 2.45 -2.24 -11.49
N GLU A 58 2.37 -2.40 -12.81
CA GLU A 58 3.49 -2.85 -13.65
C GLU A 58 4.79 -2.05 -13.50
N ALA A 59 4.69 -0.74 -13.23
CA ALA A 59 5.85 0.15 -13.07
C ALA A 59 6.48 0.10 -11.66
N ILE A 60 5.91 -0.66 -10.71
CA ILE A 60 6.31 -0.65 -9.31
C ILE A 60 6.76 -2.04 -8.87
N LYS A 61 7.95 -2.11 -8.26
CA LYS A 61 8.41 -3.26 -7.49
C LYS A 61 8.03 -3.06 -6.03
N LEU A 62 7.51 -4.11 -5.40
CA LEU A 62 7.08 -4.11 -4.01
C LEU A 62 7.91 -5.11 -3.21
N ARG A 63 8.34 -4.72 -2.02
CA ARG A 63 8.99 -5.56 -1.02
C ARG A 63 8.37 -5.30 0.34
N VAL A 64 8.25 -6.32 1.16
CA VAL A 64 7.81 -6.20 2.56
C VAL A 64 9.00 -6.46 3.47
N LYS A 65 9.21 -5.59 4.46
CA LYS A 65 10.28 -5.64 5.46
C LYS A 65 9.67 -5.84 6.85
N SER A 66 10.22 -6.78 7.61
CA SER A 66 9.82 -6.98 9.00
C SER A 66 10.05 -5.73 9.84
N LEU A 67 9.15 -5.47 10.79
CA LEU A 67 9.23 -4.46 11.84
C LEU A 67 9.10 -5.16 13.19
N PRO A 68 10.19 -5.77 13.72
CA PRO A 68 10.15 -6.53 14.97
C PRO A 68 9.67 -5.71 16.17
N GLU A 69 9.99 -4.42 16.19
CA GLU A 69 9.58 -3.47 17.23
C GLU A 69 8.05 -3.24 17.30
N MET A 70 7.33 -3.62 16.22
CA MET A 70 5.87 -3.56 16.13
C MET A 70 5.22 -4.96 16.06
N GLU A 71 6.01 -6.01 16.23
CA GLU A 71 5.57 -7.40 16.09
C GLU A 71 4.95 -7.74 14.72
N TYR A 72 5.41 -7.05 13.65
CA TYR A 72 5.05 -7.36 12.27
C TYR A 72 6.22 -8.04 11.55
N LEU A 73 6.06 -9.34 11.27
CA LEU A 73 7.12 -10.14 10.68
C LEU A 73 6.69 -10.73 9.34
N VAL A 74 7.63 -10.80 8.38
CA VAL A 74 7.41 -11.50 7.11
C VAL A 74 7.26 -13.01 7.27
N THR A 75 7.56 -13.53 8.46
CA THR A 75 7.37 -14.93 8.84
C THR A 75 6.02 -15.21 9.51
N ASP A 76 5.20 -14.18 9.74
CA ASP A 76 3.91 -14.32 10.40
C ASP A 76 2.97 -15.28 9.67
N LYS A 77 2.16 -15.96 10.46
CA LYS A 77 1.12 -16.87 9.99
C LYS A 77 -0.24 -16.34 10.43
N PRO A 78 -1.31 -16.48 9.66
CA PRO A 78 -1.36 -17.14 8.33
C PRO A 78 -0.82 -16.27 7.18
N TYR A 79 -0.54 -14.98 7.41
CA TYR A 79 -0.12 -14.04 6.37
C TYR A 79 1.12 -13.25 6.80
N PRO A 80 2.14 -13.12 5.93
CA PRO A 80 3.28 -12.23 6.16
C PRO A 80 2.82 -10.79 6.40
N ARG A 81 3.48 -10.10 7.37
CA ARG A 81 3.22 -8.69 7.69
C ARG A 81 4.53 -7.90 7.75
N GLY A 82 4.47 -6.61 7.50
CA GLY A 82 5.63 -5.72 7.59
C GLY A 82 5.43 -4.41 6.85
N GLU A 83 6.43 -3.56 6.89
CA GLU A 83 6.45 -2.30 6.14
C GLU A 83 6.54 -2.57 4.63
N VAL A 84 5.69 -1.91 3.85
CA VAL A 84 5.79 -1.96 2.40
C VAL A 84 6.84 -0.97 1.90
N LEU A 85 7.79 -1.48 1.11
CA LEU A 85 8.79 -0.69 0.42
C LEU A 85 8.53 -0.75 -1.09
N LEU A 86 8.67 0.39 -1.75
CA LEU A 86 8.38 0.53 -3.17
C LEU A 86 9.61 0.99 -3.94
N LYS A 87 9.79 0.49 -5.18
CA LYS A 87 10.85 0.90 -6.08
C LYS A 87 10.36 0.90 -7.52
N GLY A 88 10.71 1.92 -8.28
CA GLY A 88 10.31 2.02 -9.69
C GLY A 88 10.46 3.44 -10.23
N PRO A 89 10.24 3.64 -11.52
CA PRO A 89 10.41 4.95 -12.17
C PRO A 89 9.41 6.01 -11.69
N ALA A 90 8.29 5.61 -11.09
CA ALA A 90 7.29 6.53 -10.56
C ALA A 90 7.62 7.05 -9.14
N ILE A 91 8.67 6.52 -8.50
CA ILE A 91 9.10 6.99 -7.19
C ILE A 91 9.79 8.34 -7.34
N PHE A 92 9.44 9.30 -6.48
CA PHE A 92 10.02 10.63 -6.47
C PHE A 92 11.54 10.59 -6.21
N SER A 93 12.25 11.65 -6.62
CA SER A 93 13.70 11.77 -6.37
C SER A 93 14.04 12.33 -4.99
N GLY A 94 13.07 12.88 -4.28
CA GLY A 94 13.24 13.40 -2.93
C GLY A 94 12.39 14.62 -2.59
N TYR A 95 12.49 15.07 -1.35
CA TYR A 95 11.78 16.24 -0.85
C TYR A 95 12.55 17.54 -1.17
N TYR A 96 11.85 18.51 -1.74
CA TYR A 96 12.45 19.79 -2.15
C TYR A 96 13.14 20.50 -0.99
N LYS A 97 14.42 20.84 -1.17
CA LYS A 97 15.29 21.48 -0.18
C LYS A 97 15.39 20.76 1.18
N MET A 98 15.12 19.44 1.22
CA MET A 98 15.18 18.65 2.45
C MET A 98 16.03 17.37 2.25
N PRO A 99 17.38 17.51 2.04
CA PRO A 99 18.23 16.36 1.74
C PRO A 99 18.25 15.30 2.88
N GLY A 100 18.20 15.73 4.15
CA GLY A 100 18.13 14.80 5.27
C GLY A 100 16.86 13.95 5.25
N LYS A 101 15.68 14.57 5.08
CA LYS A 101 14.43 13.80 4.95
C LYS A 101 14.40 12.92 3.72
N THR A 102 15.06 13.33 2.64
CA THR A 102 15.19 12.52 1.45
C THR A 102 16.03 11.28 1.73
N SER A 103 17.18 11.43 2.37
CA SER A 103 18.02 10.31 2.79
C SER A 103 17.27 9.32 3.70
N ASP A 104 16.51 9.85 4.67
CA ASP A 104 15.74 9.05 5.61
C ASP A 104 14.55 8.31 4.97
N ALA A 105 14.12 8.73 3.77
CA ALA A 105 13.01 8.13 3.06
C ALA A 105 13.39 6.89 2.25
N PHE A 106 14.68 6.64 2.03
CA PHE A 106 15.16 5.50 1.25
C PHE A 106 16.07 4.61 2.09
N ASP A 107 15.99 3.31 1.84
CA ASP A 107 16.98 2.38 2.39
C ASP A 107 18.28 2.39 1.58
N HIS A 108 19.28 1.63 2.07
CA HIS A 108 20.62 1.54 1.44
C HIS A 108 20.59 0.96 0.01
N ASP A 109 19.54 0.22 -0.35
CA ASP A 109 19.34 -0.36 -1.69
C ASP A 109 18.48 0.55 -2.59
N GLY A 110 18.10 1.74 -2.12
CA GLY A 110 17.28 2.71 -2.83
C GLY A 110 15.81 2.32 -2.94
N TRP A 111 15.27 1.59 -1.97
CA TRP A 111 13.84 1.37 -1.81
C TRP A 111 13.21 2.49 -1.00
N PHE A 112 12.14 3.05 -1.48
CA PHE A 112 11.35 4.03 -0.75
C PHE A 112 10.61 3.35 0.40
N MET A 113 10.86 3.80 1.62
CA MET A 113 10.23 3.36 2.85
C MET A 113 8.95 4.16 3.09
N THR A 114 7.80 3.52 2.88
CA THR A 114 6.52 4.22 2.92
C THR A 114 6.08 4.60 4.33
N GLY A 115 6.46 3.80 5.31
CA GLY A 115 5.97 3.86 6.68
C GLY A 115 4.58 3.26 6.85
N ASP A 116 4.04 2.60 5.82
CA ASP A 116 2.76 1.88 5.90
C ASP A 116 3.01 0.38 6.08
N VAL A 117 2.26 -0.24 6.99
CA VAL A 117 2.36 -1.67 7.29
C VAL A 117 1.28 -2.44 6.54
N VAL A 118 1.68 -3.54 5.94
CA VAL A 118 0.80 -4.37 5.12
C VAL A 118 0.77 -5.82 5.61
N GLN A 119 -0.34 -6.49 5.29
CA GLN A 119 -0.50 -7.93 5.28
C GLN A 119 -0.52 -8.40 3.82
N VAL A 120 0.22 -9.48 3.52
CA VAL A 120 0.32 -10.02 2.16
C VAL A 120 -0.53 -11.28 2.05
N TYR A 121 -1.41 -11.33 1.04
CA TYR A 121 -2.23 -12.51 0.74
C TYR A 121 -1.52 -13.46 -0.23
N PRO A 122 -1.93 -14.76 -0.27
CA PRO A 122 -1.29 -15.76 -1.13
C PRO A 122 -1.35 -15.43 -2.63
N ASN A 123 -2.32 -14.64 -3.07
CA ASN A 123 -2.46 -14.20 -4.46
C ASN A 123 -1.58 -12.97 -4.80
N GLY A 124 -0.76 -12.51 -3.85
CA GLY A 124 0.11 -11.32 -4.03
C GLY A 124 -0.57 -9.98 -3.79
N SER A 125 -1.87 -9.95 -3.48
CA SER A 125 -2.52 -8.70 -3.06
C SER A 125 -2.11 -8.32 -1.64
N ILE A 126 -2.20 -7.03 -1.31
CA ILE A 126 -1.87 -6.52 0.01
C ILE A 126 -3.05 -5.79 0.66
N LYS A 127 -3.08 -5.80 1.97
CA LYS A 127 -4.00 -5.02 2.79
C LYS A 127 -3.19 -4.10 3.69
N ILE A 128 -3.49 -2.80 3.69
CA ILE A 128 -2.91 -1.85 4.65
C ILE A 128 -3.54 -2.12 6.02
N ILE A 129 -2.72 -2.34 7.03
CA ILE A 129 -3.18 -2.69 8.39
C ILE A 129 -2.75 -1.69 9.46
N ASP A 130 -1.68 -0.92 9.23
CA ASP A 130 -1.16 0.04 10.21
C ASP A 130 -0.23 1.07 9.54
N ARG A 131 0.27 2.02 10.35
CA ARG A 131 1.31 2.99 9.99
C ARG A 131 2.42 3.02 11.03
N SER A 132 3.64 2.69 10.65
CA SER A 132 4.80 2.72 11.54
C SER A 132 5.11 4.14 12.06
N LYS A 133 4.80 5.17 11.27
CA LYS A 133 5.00 6.58 11.64
C LYS A 133 4.02 7.10 12.71
N ASN A 134 2.97 6.38 13.05
CA ASN A 134 2.00 6.82 14.07
C ASN A 134 2.47 6.58 15.51
N ILE A 135 3.42 5.68 15.75
CA ILE A 135 3.93 5.34 17.09
C ILE A 135 4.69 6.49 17.73
N PHE A 136 5.36 7.32 16.94
CA PHE A 136 6.13 8.47 17.45
C PHE A 136 5.27 9.68 17.90
N LYS A 137 3.94 9.58 17.85
CA LYS A 137 3.02 10.66 18.29
C LYS A 137 2.44 10.47 19.69
N LEU A 138 2.78 9.36 20.37
CA LEU A 138 2.24 9.02 21.71
C LEU A 138 3.27 9.16 22.83
N SER A 139 4.41 9.77 22.56
CA SER A 139 5.44 10.06 23.60
C SER A 139 5.60 11.55 23.84
#